data_45ebf9c8795099a721355362f3b20c85
#
_entry.id   45ebf9c8795099a721355362f3b20c85
#
_cell.length_a   1.000
_cell.length_b   1.000
_cell.length_c   1.000
_cell.angle_alpha   90.00
_cell.angle_beta   90.00
_cell.angle_gamma   90.00
#
_symmetry.space_group_name_H-M   'P 1'
#
loop_
_entity.id
_entity.type
_entity.pdbx_description
1 polymer ?
#
loop_
_entity_poly.entity_id
_entity_poly.type
_entity_poly.pdbx_seq_one_letter_code
_entity_poly.pdbx_strand_id
1 'polypeptide(L)'
;VMIGTAGGSGARPHVEETVGIIEEIVKEKNLHFKMAVIQSEFEKEFVKEKIQKGDILPLGPVAELKESDVDESIHIVAQMGEEPFIKALESGANVILAGRSYDPCEFSALAISKGFDKALAIHMGKILECAAITALPGSGSDCMLGTLKKDSFVVEPLNPIRKCTALSVAAHSLYEKSNPYVLPGPGGALDLHETKFNQLSDTQVEVSGTKFVPTEEYFVKLEGVRRVGYRTMSPAATHDPIMIS
;
A
#
# COMPACT_ATOMS: atom_id res chain seq x y z
N VAL A 1 -8.84 -15.90 -1.85
CA VAL A 1 -9.08 -14.50 -2.23
C VAL A 1 -7.76 -13.93 -2.75
N MET A 2 -7.83 -13.16 -3.84
CA MET A 2 -6.72 -12.39 -4.39
C MET A 2 -7.09 -10.91 -4.27
N ILE A 3 -6.22 -10.11 -3.68
CA ILE A 3 -6.41 -8.67 -3.52
C ILE A 3 -5.15 -7.98 -4.03
N GLY A 4 -5.31 -6.93 -4.81
CA GLY A 4 -4.19 -6.14 -5.29
C GLY A 4 -4.65 -4.78 -5.81
N THR A 5 -3.67 -3.91 -6.05
CA THR A 5 -3.90 -2.59 -6.61
C THR A 5 -3.38 -2.49 -8.04
N ALA A 6 -3.98 -1.58 -8.80
CA ALA A 6 -3.45 -1.19 -10.10
C ALA A 6 -2.15 -0.40 -9.92
N GLY A 7 -1.18 -0.62 -10.79
CA GLY A 7 0.11 0.06 -10.76
C GLY A 7 0.03 1.59 -10.98
N GLY A 8 1.19 2.24 -11.01
CA GLY A 8 1.31 3.68 -11.21
C GLY A 8 0.66 4.49 -10.08
N SER A 9 -0.11 5.51 -10.42
CA SER A 9 -0.84 6.31 -9.44
C SER A 9 -2.12 5.63 -8.91
N GLY A 10 -2.52 4.50 -9.46
CA GLY A 10 -3.80 3.86 -9.16
C GLY A 10 -5.03 4.63 -9.65
N ALA A 11 -4.84 5.59 -10.55
CA ALA A 11 -5.91 6.34 -11.18
C ALA A 11 -6.71 5.46 -12.16
N ARG A 12 -7.87 5.94 -12.57
CA ARG A 12 -8.81 5.21 -13.44
C ARG A 12 -8.18 4.54 -14.66
N PRO A 13 -7.29 5.19 -15.44
CA PRO A 13 -6.66 4.53 -16.59
C PRO A 13 -5.84 3.29 -16.22
N HIS A 14 -5.12 3.32 -15.09
CA HIS A 14 -4.35 2.17 -14.63
C HIS A 14 -5.26 1.01 -14.18
N VAL A 15 -6.38 1.34 -13.52
CA VAL A 15 -7.38 0.34 -13.12
C VAL A 15 -8.00 -0.30 -14.36
N GLU A 16 -8.41 0.50 -15.36
CA GLU A 16 -9.03 0.03 -16.61
C GLU A 16 -8.06 -0.85 -17.41
N GLU A 17 -6.80 -0.44 -17.55
CA GLU A 17 -5.76 -1.24 -18.21
C GLU A 17 -5.57 -2.59 -17.51
N THR A 18 -5.46 -2.58 -16.17
CA THR A 18 -5.28 -3.81 -15.38
C THR A 18 -6.51 -4.74 -15.49
N VAL A 19 -7.73 -4.17 -15.49
CA VAL A 19 -8.97 -4.94 -15.74
C VAL A 19 -8.90 -5.62 -17.11
N GLY A 20 -8.50 -4.88 -18.16
CA GLY A 20 -8.37 -5.45 -19.51
C GLY A 20 -7.39 -6.62 -19.55
N ILE A 21 -6.23 -6.50 -18.90
CA ILE A 21 -5.25 -7.59 -18.79
C ILE A 21 -5.85 -8.81 -18.06
N ILE A 22 -6.55 -8.59 -16.95
CA ILE A 22 -7.22 -9.67 -16.21
C ILE A 22 -8.26 -10.38 -17.08
N GLU A 23 -9.08 -9.62 -17.82
CA GLU A 23 -10.11 -10.17 -18.71
C GLU A 23 -9.51 -11.01 -19.84
N GLU A 24 -8.38 -10.58 -20.41
CA GLU A 24 -7.64 -11.38 -21.40
C GLU A 24 -7.16 -12.71 -20.82
N ILE A 25 -6.55 -12.68 -19.62
CA ILE A 25 -6.09 -13.89 -18.92
C ILE A 25 -7.27 -14.81 -18.58
N VAL A 26 -8.36 -14.25 -18.09
CA VAL A 26 -9.61 -15.00 -17.78
C VAL A 26 -10.10 -15.76 -19.00
N LYS A 27 -10.16 -15.09 -20.14
CA LYS A 27 -10.58 -15.68 -21.41
C LYS A 27 -9.59 -16.75 -21.90
N GLU A 28 -8.29 -16.44 -21.87
CA GLU A 28 -7.24 -17.37 -22.32
C GLU A 28 -7.20 -18.66 -21.49
N LYS A 29 -7.31 -18.51 -20.17
CA LYS A 29 -7.20 -19.62 -19.21
C LYS A 29 -8.55 -20.24 -18.80
N ASN A 30 -9.65 -19.75 -19.36
CA ASN A 30 -11.01 -20.19 -19.01
C ASN A 30 -11.27 -20.16 -17.50
N LEU A 31 -10.93 -19.04 -16.85
CA LEU A 31 -11.08 -18.86 -15.40
C LEU A 31 -12.49 -18.32 -15.09
N HIS A 32 -12.98 -18.65 -13.88
CA HIS A 32 -14.28 -18.17 -13.41
C HIS A 32 -14.15 -17.70 -11.97
N PHE A 33 -14.42 -16.42 -11.73
CA PHE A 33 -14.43 -15.82 -10.39
C PHE A 33 -15.31 -14.56 -10.37
N LYS A 34 -15.66 -14.12 -9.17
CA LYS A 34 -16.33 -12.83 -8.97
C LYS A 34 -15.27 -11.79 -8.66
N MET A 35 -15.14 -10.79 -9.56
CA MET A 35 -14.21 -9.69 -9.39
C MET A 35 -14.95 -8.44 -8.91
N ALA A 36 -14.35 -7.74 -7.92
CA ALA A 36 -14.72 -6.38 -7.56
C ALA A 36 -13.62 -5.43 -8.03
N VAL A 37 -14.03 -4.30 -8.60
CA VAL A 37 -13.14 -3.20 -9.00
C VAL A 37 -13.47 -1.99 -8.14
N ILE A 38 -12.45 -1.42 -7.47
CA ILE A 38 -12.58 -0.29 -6.56
C ILE A 38 -11.83 0.90 -7.16
N GLN A 39 -12.54 1.98 -7.44
CA GLN A 39 -11.96 3.23 -7.93
C GLN A 39 -11.56 4.12 -6.75
N SER A 40 -10.45 4.84 -6.90
CA SER A 40 -9.92 5.77 -5.88
C SER A 40 -9.77 7.21 -6.38
N GLU A 41 -10.10 7.45 -7.64
CA GLU A 41 -9.96 8.75 -8.28
C GLU A 41 -11.18 9.64 -8.00
N PHE A 42 -10.92 10.89 -7.70
CA PHE A 42 -11.94 11.93 -7.50
C PHE A 42 -12.03 12.88 -8.69
N GLU A 43 -13.27 13.33 -8.96
CA GLU A 43 -13.50 14.42 -9.91
C GLU A 43 -12.99 15.75 -9.32
N LYS A 44 -12.44 16.62 -10.17
CA LYS A 44 -11.83 17.89 -9.75
C LYS A 44 -12.80 18.79 -9.01
N GLU A 45 -14.04 18.85 -9.46
CA GLU A 45 -15.10 19.66 -8.87
C GLU A 45 -15.39 19.25 -7.44
N PHE A 46 -15.40 17.94 -7.15
CA PHE A 46 -15.55 17.44 -5.79
C PHE A 46 -14.39 17.87 -4.87
N VAL A 47 -13.15 17.80 -5.37
CA VAL A 47 -11.96 18.22 -4.59
C VAL A 47 -11.99 19.72 -4.31
N LYS A 48 -12.35 20.55 -5.31
CA LYS A 48 -12.51 22.00 -5.15
C LYS A 48 -13.60 22.34 -4.12
N GLU A 49 -14.74 21.65 -4.16
CA GLU A 49 -15.79 21.83 -3.13
C GLU A 49 -15.25 21.53 -1.73
N LYS A 50 -14.44 20.49 -1.58
CA LYS A 50 -13.80 20.15 -0.31
C LYS A 50 -12.78 21.20 0.15
N ILE A 51 -12.00 21.79 -0.76
CA ILE A 51 -11.12 22.92 -0.44
C ILE A 51 -11.93 24.11 0.08
N GLN A 52 -13.01 24.48 -0.60
CA GLN A 52 -13.87 25.61 -0.22
C GLN A 52 -14.54 25.42 1.13
N LYS A 53 -14.83 24.18 1.52
CA LYS A 53 -15.40 23.83 2.84
C LYS A 53 -14.35 23.74 3.95
N GLY A 54 -13.06 23.79 3.62
CA GLY A 54 -11.98 23.60 4.60
C GLY A 54 -11.79 22.14 5.03
N ASP A 55 -12.33 21.19 4.28
CA ASP A 55 -12.26 19.75 4.58
C ASP A 55 -10.89 19.13 4.16
N ILE A 56 -10.02 19.90 3.47
CA ILE A 56 -8.69 19.44 3.06
C ILE A 56 -7.63 20.19 3.85
N LEU A 57 -6.83 19.43 4.58
CA LEU A 57 -5.77 19.97 5.43
C LEU A 57 -4.41 19.62 4.83
N PRO A 58 -3.38 20.48 5.01
CA PRO A 58 -2.03 20.16 4.58
C PRO A 58 -1.46 18.97 5.37
N LEU A 59 -0.78 18.07 4.66
CA LEU A 59 -0.13 16.91 5.26
C LEU A 59 1.28 17.30 5.75
N GLY A 60 1.42 17.63 7.03
CA GLY A 60 2.68 18.05 7.62
C GLY A 60 3.19 19.39 7.06
N PRO A 61 4.51 19.56 6.81
CA PRO A 61 5.10 20.82 6.39
C PRO A 61 4.99 21.08 4.88
N VAL A 62 3.82 20.81 4.30
CA VAL A 62 3.52 21.10 2.89
C VAL A 62 2.57 22.28 2.76
N ALA A 63 2.58 22.96 1.64
CA ALA A 63 1.65 24.06 1.37
C ALA A 63 0.20 23.55 1.30
N GLU A 64 -0.75 24.43 1.61
CA GLU A 64 -2.16 24.16 1.41
C GLU A 64 -2.45 23.89 -0.09
N LEU A 65 -3.32 22.91 -0.33
CA LEU A 65 -3.80 22.59 -1.67
C LEU A 65 -4.71 23.72 -2.18
N LYS A 66 -4.42 24.26 -3.35
CA LYS A 66 -5.21 25.32 -4.00
C LYS A 66 -6.03 24.75 -5.16
N GLU A 67 -7.11 25.43 -5.51
CA GLU A 67 -7.91 25.07 -6.69
C GLU A 67 -7.07 25.05 -7.98
N SER A 68 -6.08 25.96 -8.11
CA SER A 68 -5.14 25.94 -9.23
C SER A 68 -4.32 24.64 -9.32
N ASP A 69 -3.93 24.07 -8.19
CA ASP A 69 -3.21 22.79 -8.16
C ASP A 69 -4.12 21.64 -8.62
N VAL A 70 -5.41 21.72 -8.27
CA VAL A 70 -6.43 20.77 -8.74
C VAL A 70 -6.63 20.91 -10.25
N ASP A 71 -6.69 22.14 -10.79
CA ASP A 71 -6.81 22.39 -12.23
C ASP A 71 -5.64 21.85 -13.03
N GLU A 72 -4.42 22.01 -12.53
CA GLU A 72 -3.20 21.49 -13.14
C GLU A 72 -3.02 19.98 -12.98
N SER A 73 -3.72 19.34 -12.04
CA SER A 73 -3.66 17.90 -11.83
C SER A 73 -4.32 17.15 -13.00
N ILE A 74 -3.70 16.07 -13.43
CA ILE A 74 -4.27 15.14 -14.43
C ILE A 74 -5.19 14.16 -13.71
N HIS A 75 -4.74 13.63 -12.57
CA HIS A 75 -5.45 12.70 -11.71
C HIS A 75 -5.32 13.12 -10.25
N ILE A 76 -6.37 12.89 -9.46
CA ILE A 76 -6.36 13.06 -8.01
C ILE A 76 -6.98 11.81 -7.40
N VAL A 77 -6.21 11.08 -6.61
CA VAL A 77 -6.60 9.81 -6.00
C VAL A 77 -6.50 9.88 -4.48
N ALA A 78 -7.23 9.03 -3.78
CA ALA A 78 -7.13 8.89 -2.33
C ALA A 78 -6.49 7.55 -1.94
N GLN A 79 -5.65 7.57 -0.92
CA GLN A 79 -5.24 6.35 -0.23
C GLN A 79 -6.41 5.84 0.62
N MET A 80 -7.24 4.97 0.04
CA MET A 80 -8.40 4.37 0.73
C MET A 80 -7.95 3.47 1.89
N GLY A 81 -8.78 3.41 2.93
CA GLY A 81 -8.66 2.44 4.02
C GLY A 81 -9.19 1.05 3.66
N GLU A 82 -9.42 0.22 4.68
CA GLU A 82 -9.88 -1.16 4.52
C GLU A 82 -11.34 -1.28 4.09
N GLU A 83 -12.16 -0.28 4.34
CA GLU A 83 -13.62 -0.33 4.24
C GLU A 83 -14.11 -0.74 2.83
N PRO A 84 -13.57 -0.18 1.72
CA PRO A 84 -13.98 -0.61 0.37
C PRO A 84 -13.63 -2.07 0.07
N PHE A 85 -12.49 -2.55 0.58
CA PHE A 85 -12.05 -3.94 0.44
C PHE A 85 -12.95 -4.89 1.23
N ILE A 86 -13.31 -4.54 2.47
CA ILE A 86 -14.24 -5.31 3.31
C ILE A 86 -15.59 -5.40 2.62
N LYS A 87 -16.12 -4.30 2.10
CA LYS A 87 -17.37 -4.28 1.34
C LYS A 87 -17.31 -5.17 0.09
N ALA A 88 -16.19 -5.19 -0.62
CA ALA A 88 -15.98 -6.08 -1.75
C ALA A 88 -15.99 -7.56 -1.33
N LEU A 89 -15.31 -7.89 -0.23
CA LEU A 89 -15.31 -9.24 0.36
C LEU A 89 -16.72 -9.69 0.76
N GLU A 90 -17.47 -8.83 1.44
CA GLU A 90 -18.87 -9.08 1.85
C GLU A 90 -19.80 -9.32 0.66
N SER A 91 -19.52 -8.68 -0.48
CA SER A 91 -20.25 -8.94 -1.73
C SER A 91 -19.96 -10.32 -2.32
N GLY A 92 -19.01 -11.08 -1.76
CA GLY A 92 -18.60 -12.39 -2.23
C GLY A 92 -17.56 -12.33 -3.36
N ALA A 93 -16.86 -11.21 -3.55
CA ALA A 93 -15.74 -11.15 -4.47
C ALA A 93 -14.57 -11.99 -3.96
N ASN A 94 -13.92 -12.73 -4.86
CA ASN A 94 -12.71 -13.50 -4.60
C ASN A 94 -11.49 -13.01 -5.39
N VAL A 95 -11.69 -12.06 -6.28
CA VAL A 95 -10.64 -11.22 -6.87
C VAL A 95 -11.04 -9.77 -6.65
N ILE A 96 -10.16 -8.97 -6.07
CA ILE A 96 -10.39 -7.55 -5.79
C ILE A 96 -9.23 -6.77 -6.40
N LEU A 97 -9.55 -5.89 -7.35
CA LEU A 97 -8.62 -4.93 -7.93
C LEU A 97 -9.01 -3.53 -7.46
N ALA A 98 -8.09 -2.82 -6.83
CA ALA A 98 -8.30 -1.46 -6.37
C ALA A 98 -7.42 -0.45 -7.11
N GLY A 99 -7.84 0.80 -7.11
CA GLY A 99 -7.00 1.94 -7.42
C GLY A 99 -6.04 2.25 -6.25
N ARG A 100 -5.68 3.52 -6.04
CA ARG A 100 -4.79 3.93 -4.93
C ARG A 100 -5.42 3.57 -3.58
N SER A 101 -4.67 2.88 -2.75
CA SER A 101 -5.05 2.55 -1.38
C SER A 101 -3.90 2.85 -0.40
N TYR A 102 -4.18 2.80 0.88
CA TYR A 102 -3.15 2.67 1.89
C TYR A 102 -2.63 1.23 1.82
N ASP A 103 -1.39 1.06 1.41
CA ASP A 103 -0.84 -0.24 0.97
C ASP A 103 -1.05 -1.41 1.96
N PRO A 104 -0.99 -1.22 3.29
CA PRO A 104 -1.34 -2.27 4.26
C PRO A 104 -2.77 -2.82 4.12
N CYS A 105 -3.71 -2.05 3.55
CA CYS A 105 -5.13 -2.45 3.51
C CYS A 105 -5.42 -3.67 2.66
N GLU A 106 -4.63 -3.91 1.63
CA GLU A 106 -4.74 -5.09 0.77
C GLU A 106 -4.50 -6.39 1.55
N PHE A 107 -3.61 -6.32 2.54
CA PHE A 107 -3.27 -7.46 3.40
C PHE A 107 -4.16 -7.56 4.64
N SER A 108 -4.59 -6.42 5.20
CA SER A 108 -5.33 -6.38 6.46
C SER A 108 -6.84 -6.58 6.31
N ALA A 109 -7.44 -6.15 5.19
CA ALA A 109 -8.90 -6.12 5.02
C ALA A 109 -9.58 -7.49 5.22
N LEU A 110 -9.00 -8.57 4.67
CA LEU A 110 -9.54 -9.92 4.85
C LEU A 110 -9.47 -10.35 6.32
N ALA A 111 -8.36 -10.09 6.99
CA ALA A 111 -8.18 -10.44 8.39
C ALA A 111 -9.17 -9.68 9.30
N ILE A 112 -9.33 -8.38 9.07
CA ILE A 112 -10.28 -7.54 9.80
C ILE A 112 -11.72 -8.01 9.57
N SER A 113 -12.09 -8.35 8.33
CA SER A 113 -13.42 -8.89 8.00
C SER A 113 -13.72 -10.24 8.69
N LYS A 114 -12.66 -10.95 9.11
CA LYS A 114 -12.77 -12.22 9.88
C LYS A 114 -12.69 -12.01 11.39
N GLY A 115 -12.63 -10.76 11.88
CA GLY A 115 -12.63 -10.43 13.30
C GLY A 115 -11.25 -10.50 13.97
N PHE A 116 -10.18 -10.55 13.22
CA PHE A 116 -8.84 -10.41 13.78
C PHE A 116 -8.58 -8.97 14.24
N ASP A 117 -7.61 -8.81 15.13
CA ASP A 117 -7.21 -7.52 15.66
C ASP A 117 -6.75 -6.56 14.53
N LYS A 118 -7.35 -5.37 14.48
CA LYS A 118 -7.09 -4.37 13.44
C LYS A 118 -5.62 -3.89 13.45
N ALA A 119 -5.05 -3.66 14.63
CA ALA A 119 -3.69 -3.16 14.76
C ALA A 119 -2.68 -4.18 14.24
N LEU A 120 -2.82 -5.44 14.63
CA LEU A 120 -1.94 -6.52 14.18
C LEU A 120 -2.09 -6.77 12.69
N ALA A 121 -3.31 -6.73 12.16
CA ALA A 121 -3.57 -6.92 10.73
C ALA A 121 -2.93 -5.82 9.89
N ILE A 122 -3.11 -4.54 10.26
CA ILE A 122 -2.50 -3.39 9.55
C ILE A 122 -0.98 -3.42 9.69
N HIS A 123 -0.43 -3.73 10.87
CA HIS A 123 1.03 -3.78 11.06
C HIS A 123 1.66 -4.92 10.23
N MET A 124 1.03 -6.09 10.20
CA MET A 124 1.44 -7.17 9.30
C MET A 124 1.42 -6.71 7.84
N GLY A 125 0.35 -6.03 7.41
CA GLY A 125 0.24 -5.44 6.08
C GLY A 125 1.36 -4.45 5.79
N LYS A 126 1.72 -3.57 6.74
CA LYS A 126 2.83 -2.60 6.61
C LYS A 126 4.18 -3.28 6.35
N ILE A 127 4.38 -4.48 6.87
CA ILE A 127 5.59 -5.26 6.62
C ILE A 127 5.51 -5.97 5.27
N LEU A 128 4.34 -6.51 4.91
CA LEU A 128 4.15 -7.30 3.69
C LEU A 128 4.07 -6.45 2.42
N GLU A 129 3.69 -5.18 2.50
CA GLU A 129 3.52 -4.31 1.33
C GLU A 129 4.77 -4.18 0.46
N CYS A 130 5.95 -4.20 1.07
CA CYS A 130 7.25 -4.18 0.40
C CYS A 130 7.96 -5.55 0.43
N ALA A 131 7.28 -6.58 0.92
CA ALA A 131 7.70 -7.98 0.89
C ALA A 131 9.16 -8.21 1.34
N ALA A 132 9.95 -8.82 0.51
CA ALA A 132 11.30 -9.28 0.86
C ALA A 132 12.37 -8.18 1.00
N ILE A 133 12.01 -6.90 0.88
CA ILE A 133 12.88 -5.80 1.35
C ILE A 133 13.11 -5.90 2.88
N THR A 134 12.13 -6.45 3.60
CA THR A 134 12.22 -6.74 5.05
C THR A 134 13.25 -7.81 5.37
N ALA A 135 13.51 -8.74 4.45
CA ALA A 135 14.41 -9.87 4.66
C ALA A 135 15.88 -9.53 4.36
N LEU A 136 16.78 -10.39 4.77
CA LEU A 136 18.21 -10.29 4.53
C LEU A 136 18.72 -11.49 3.69
N PRO A 137 19.44 -11.23 2.57
CA PRO A 137 19.58 -9.94 1.89
C PRO A 137 18.23 -9.45 1.35
N GLY A 138 18.02 -8.11 1.31
CA GLY A 138 16.78 -7.51 0.84
C GLY A 138 16.54 -7.71 -0.66
N SER A 139 15.26 -7.73 -1.09
CA SER A 139 14.88 -7.81 -2.50
C SER A 139 13.50 -7.19 -2.74
N GLY A 140 13.37 -6.42 -3.81
CA GLY A 140 12.09 -5.88 -4.27
C GLY A 140 11.27 -6.83 -5.16
N SER A 141 11.73 -8.07 -5.38
CA SER A 141 11.10 -9.01 -6.31
C SER A 141 10.80 -10.38 -5.71
N ASP A 142 10.82 -10.50 -4.39
CA ASP A 142 10.61 -11.77 -3.70
C ASP A 142 9.41 -11.70 -2.74
N CYS A 143 8.90 -12.85 -2.34
CA CYS A 143 7.67 -12.96 -1.56
C CYS A 143 7.94 -13.14 -0.06
N MET A 144 6.98 -12.71 0.75
CA MET A 144 6.92 -12.92 2.20
C MET A 144 5.61 -13.61 2.57
N LEU A 145 5.64 -14.40 3.64
CA LEU A 145 4.46 -14.96 4.27
C LEU A 145 4.21 -14.27 5.61
N GLY A 146 2.98 -13.81 5.82
CA GLY A 146 2.47 -13.34 7.09
C GLY A 146 1.46 -14.31 7.66
N THR A 147 1.62 -14.73 8.91
CA THR A 147 0.69 -15.58 9.64
C THR A 147 0.12 -14.80 10.81
N LEU A 148 -1.15 -14.38 10.71
CA LEU A 148 -1.84 -13.66 11.77
C LEU A 148 -2.42 -14.65 12.79
N LYS A 149 -2.17 -14.39 14.07
CA LYS A 149 -2.68 -15.10 15.23
C LYS A 149 -3.61 -14.19 16.04
N LYS A 150 -4.13 -14.69 17.16
CA LYS A 150 -5.02 -13.93 18.04
C LYS A 150 -4.37 -12.67 18.61
N ASP A 151 -3.14 -12.79 19.13
CA ASP A 151 -2.47 -11.72 19.89
C ASP A 151 -1.10 -11.34 19.30
N SER A 152 -0.75 -11.87 18.12
CA SER A 152 0.51 -11.65 17.42
C SER A 152 0.39 -11.98 15.93
N PHE A 153 1.43 -11.67 15.18
CA PHE A 153 1.63 -12.22 13.84
C PHE A 153 3.08 -12.67 13.64
N VAL A 154 3.30 -13.55 12.69
CA VAL A 154 4.64 -14.04 12.31
C VAL A 154 4.89 -13.67 10.86
N VAL A 155 6.08 -13.20 10.55
CA VAL A 155 6.54 -12.96 9.17
C VAL A 155 7.77 -13.81 8.88
N GLU A 156 7.82 -14.31 7.64
CA GLU A 156 8.93 -15.10 7.13
C GLU A 156 9.07 -14.98 5.61
N PRO A 157 10.30 -15.02 5.06
CA PRO A 157 10.51 -15.07 3.62
C PRO A 157 10.19 -16.47 3.08
N LEU A 158 9.66 -16.52 1.85
CA LEU A 158 9.43 -17.81 1.17
C LEU A 158 10.70 -18.32 0.47
N ASN A 159 11.65 -17.45 0.17
CA ASN A 159 12.91 -17.83 -0.46
C ASN A 159 13.90 -18.35 0.60
N PRO A 160 14.42 -19.59 0.49
CA PRO A 160 15.26 -20.22 1.50
C PRO A 160 16.64 -19.56 1.69
N ILE A 161 17.10 -18.72 0.73
CA ILE A 161 18.37 -17.96 0.89
C ILE A 161 18.21 -16.72 1.75
N ARG A 162 16.99 -16.36 2.12
CA ARG A 162 16.67 -15.15 2.89
C ARG A 162 16.25 -15.49 4.32
N LYS A 163 16.40 -14.52 5.20
CA LYS A 163 15.94 -14.62 6.59
C LYS A 163 15.42 -13.28 7.10
N CYS A 164 14.43 -13.34 7.97
CA CYS A 164 14.01 -12.20 8.76
C CYS A 164 14.72 -12.20 10.11
N THR A 165 15.17 -11.04 10.54
CA THR A 165 15.65 -10.82 11.88
C THR A 165 14.73 -9.84 12.62
N ALA A 166 14.68 -9.91 13.95
CA ALA A 166 13.91 -8.96 14.74
C ALA A 166 14.27 -7.51 14.37
N LEU A 167 15.56 -7.24 14.12
CA LEU A 167 16.03 -5.92 13.70
C LEU A 167 15.53 -5.54 12.29
N SER A 168 15.60 -6.45 11.31
CA SER A 168 15.17 -6.14 9.94
C SER A 168 13.66 -5.88 9.87
N VAL A 169 12.86 -6.64 10.61
CA VAL A 169 11.39 -6.46 10.68
C VAL A 169 11.04 -5.16 11.42
N ALA A 170 11.70 -4.87 12.55
CA ALA A 170 11.50 -3.62 13.26
C ALA A 170 11.90 -2.41 12.40
N ALA A 171 13.04 -2.45 11.73
CA ALA A 171 13.50 -1.39 10.84
C ALA A 171 12.52 -1.17 9.67
N HIS A 172 11.99 -2.25 9.10
CA HIS A 172 11.03 -2.15 7.99
C HIS A 172 9.67 -1.57 8.44
N SER A 173 9.24 -1.79 9.68
CA SER A 173 8.04 -1.13 10.22
C SER A 173 8.12 0.40 10.14
N LEU A 174 9.34 0.95 10.11
CA LEU A 174 9.60 2.39 10.03
C LEU A 174 9.81 2.89 8.60
N TYR A 175 9.78 2.01 7.61
CA TYR A 175 9.97 2.35 6.21
C TYR A 175 8.93 3.38 5.76
N GLU A 176 9.38 4.49 5.16
CA GLU A 176 8.54 5.62 4.73
C GLU A 176 7.74 6.31 5.85
N LYS A 177 8.19 6.22 7.09
CA LYS A 177 7.53 6.85 8.23
C LYS A 177 8.42 7.91 8.87
N SER A 178 7.82 9.06 9.21
CA SER A 178 8.50 10.19 9.86
C SER A 178 8.57 10.05 11.39
N ASN A 179 7.70 9.23 11.98
CA ASN A 179 7.67 8.97 13.42
C ASN A 179 7.91 7.47 13.67
N PRO A 180 8.86 7.10 14.54
CA PRO A 180 9.21 5.69 14.80
C PRO A 180 8.19 4.95 15.67
N TYR A 181 7.28 5.65 16.33
CA TYR A 181 6.33 5.04 17.27
C TYR A 181 4.88 5.19 16.86
N VAL A 182 4.55 6.21 16.10
CA VAL A 182 3.17 6.48 15.69
C VAL A 182 3.11 6.55 14.17
N LEU A 183 2.43 5.59 13.57
CA LEU A 183 2.33 5.45 12.11
C LEU A 183 0.91 5.83 11.65
N PRO A 184 0.67 7.08 11.21
CA PRO A 184 -0.64 7.49 10.72
C PRO A 184 -1.08 6.70 9.49
N GLY A 185 -2.38 6.43 9.42
CA GLY A 185 -3.08 5.79 8.31
C GLY A 185 -4.55 6.20 8.29
N PRO A 186 -5.36 5.66 7.38
CA PRO A 186 -6.79 5.94 7.31
C PRO A 186 -7.50 5.64 8.63
N GLY A 187 -8.25 6.65 9.14
CA GLY A 187 -9.06 6.55 10.34
C GLY A 187 -8.32 6.42 11.65
N GLY A 188 -6.97 6.54 11.69
CA GLY A 188 -6.22 6.45 12.93
C GLY A 188 -4.72 6.31 12.75
N ALA A 189 -4.06 5.71 13.74
CA ALA A 189 -2.63 5.45 13.70
C ALA A 189 -2.29 4.11 14.39
N LEU A 190 -1.25 3.44 13.93
CA LEU A 190 -0.62 2.38 14.72
C LEU A 190 0.28 3.00 15.78
N ASP A 191 0.14 2.54 17.00
CA ASP A 191 1.02 2.85 18.13
C ASP A 191 1.94 1.66 18.39
N LEU A 192 3.24 1.87 18.22
CA LEU A 192 4.30 0.87 18.33
C LEU A 192 5.05 0.92 19.66
N HIS A 193 4.69 1.79 20.64
CA HIS A 193 5.43 1.94 21.88
C HIS A 193 5.56 0.62 22.66
N GLU A 194 4.55 -0.23 22.63
CA GLU A 194 4.53 -1.53 23.30
C GLU A 194 4.83 -2.70 22.35
N THR A 195 5.19 -2.41 21.10
CA THR A 195 5.43 -3.46 20.09
C THR A 195 6.72 -4.23 20.41
N LYS A 196 6.63 -5.56 20.31
CA LYS A 196 7.73 -6.49 20.55
C LYS A 196 8.01 -7.28 19.29
N PHE A 197 9.29 -7.46 19.00
CA PHE A 197 9.79 -8.23 17.87
C PHE A 197 10.63 -9.40 18.41
N ASN A 198 10.08 -10.60 18.37
CA ASN A 198 10.68 -11.79 18.92
C ASN A 198 11.21 -12.72 17.82
N GLN A 199 12.49 -13.03 17.82
CA GLN A 199 13.07 -14.01 16.91
C GLN A 199 12.58 -15.41 17.30
N LEU A 200 11.85 -16.12 16.42
CA LEU A 200 11.37 -17.49 16.66
C LEU A 200 12.33 -18.54 16.09
N SER A 201 12.93 -18.26 14.94
CA SER A 201 13.89 -19.12 14.26
C SER A 201 14.84 -18.26 13.42
N ASP A 202 15.71 -18.88 12.66
CA ASP A 202 16.63 -18.15 11.74
C ASP A 202 15.87 -17.34 10.66
N THR A 203 14.62 -17.68 10.39
CA THR A 203 13.83 -17.05 9.32
C THR A 203 12.56 -16.36 9.79
N GLN A 204 12.07 -16.67 10.99
CA GLN A 204 10.76 -16.25 11.48
C GLN A 204 10.88 -15.22 12.60
N VAL A 205 10.09 -14.16 12.49
CA VAL A 205 9.94 -13.14 13.53
C VAL A 205 8.48 -12.98 13.90
N GLU A 206 8.19 -13.09 15.21
CA GLU A 206 6.88 -12.79 15.77
C GLU A 206 6.81 -11.35 16.24
N VAL A 207 5.69 -10.69 15.91
CA VAL A 207 5.39 -9.30 16.30
C VAL A 207 4.12 -9.28 17.13
N SER A 208 4.13 -8.55 18.24
CA SER A 208 2.99 -8.41 19.15
C SER A 208 2.97 -7.05 19.83
N GLY A 209 1.86 -6.68 20.48
CA GLY A 209 1.74 -5.48 21.31
C GLY A 209 1.46 -4.19 20.54
N THR A 210 1.34 -4.20 19.22
CA THR A 210 0.90 -3.06 18.42
C THR A 210 -0.54 -2.72 18.77
N LYS A 211 -0.86 -1.41 18.85
CA LYS A 211 -2.21 -0.90 19.11
C LYS A 211 -2.68 -0.03 17.95
N PHE A 212 -3.99 0.03 17.72
CA PHE A 212 -4.59 0.99 16.81
C PHE A 212 -5.30 2.07 17.63
N VAL A 213 -4.93 3.33 17.39
CA VAL A 213 -5.52 4.51 18.02
C VAL A 213 -6.39 5.21 16.98
N PRO A 214 -7.73 5.13 17.06
CA PRO A 214 -8.60 5.79 16.12
C PRO A 214 -8.54 7.31 16.28
N THR A 215 -8.73 8.03 15.19
CA THR A 215 -8.97 9.49 15.21
C THR A 215 -10.45 9.78 15.33
N GLU A 216 -10.81 10.96 15.87
CA GLU A 216 -12.22 11.42 15.96
C GLU A 216 -12.82 11.60 14.56
N GLU A 217 -12.01 12.13 13.63
CA GLU A 217 -12.39 12.30 12.23
C GLU A 217 -11.63 11.32 11.35
N TYR A 218 -12.32 10.84 10.32
CA TYR A 218 -11.73 9.91 9.36
C TYR A 218 -11.06 10.69 8.22
N PHE A 219 -9.74 10.64 8.16
CA PHE A 219 -8.96 11.24 7.09
C PHE A 219 -8.33 10.19 6.19
N VAL A 220 -8.17 10.54 4.92
CA VAL A 220 -7.37 9.81 3.94
C VAL A 220 -6.40 10.77 3.27
N LYS A 221 -5.25 10.28 2.88
CA LYS A 221 -4.27 11.08 2.13
C LYS A 221 -4.72 11.23 0.68
N LEU A 222 -4.71 12.44 0.15
CA LEU A 222 -4.88 12.72 -1.28
C LEU A 222 -3.52 12.75 -1.97
N GLU A 223 -3.47 12.24 -3.19
CA GLU A 223 -2.31 12.27 -4.07
C GLU A 223 -2.71 12.80 -5.44
N GLY A 224 -2.00 13.80 -5.91
CA GLY A 224 -2.21 14.41 -7.22
C GLY A 224 -1.11 14.03 -8.20
N VAL A 225 -1.47 13.86 -9.47
CA VAL A 225 -0.54 13.66 -10.59
C VAL A 225 -0.59 14.89 -11.49
N ARG A 226 0.55 15.56 -11.64
CA ARG A 226 0.69 16.75 -12.49
C ARG A 226 1.80 16.55 -13.52
N ARG A 227 1.58 17.05 -14.72
CA ARG A 227 2.61 17.07 -15.76
C ARG A 227 3.62 18.19 -15.49
N VAL A 228 4.87 17.83 -15.26
CA VAL A 228 5.96 18.79 -15.02
C VAL A 228 6.95 18.90 -16.18
N GLY A 229 6.82 18.03 -17.20
CA GLY A 229 7.70 18.05 -18.39
C GLY A 229 8.02 16.64 -18.88
N TYR A 230 9.08 16.55 -19.64
CA TYR A 230 9.60 15.31 -20.20
C TYR A 230 11.05 15.11 -19.76
N ARG A 231 11.42 13.88 -19.52
CA ARG A 231 12.82 13.46 -19.39
C ARG A 231 13.11 12.49 -20.54
N THR A 232 14.13 12.81 -21.32
CA THR A 232 14.60 11.94 -22.40
C THR A 232 15.91 11.31 -21.98
N MET A 233 16.06 10.01 -22.17
CA MET A 233 17.32 9.27 -22.02
C MET A 233 17.69 8.72 -23.39
N SER A 234 18.91 8.99 -23.82
CA SER A 234 19.45 8.49 -25.09
C SER A 234 20.70 7.63 -24.78
N PRO A 235 20.55 6.31 -24.57
CA PRO A 235 21.71 5.44 -24.39
C PRO A 235 22.50 5.36 -25.72
N ALA A 236 23.81 5.57 -25.62
CA ALA A 236 24.72 5.43 -26.76
C ALA A 236 25.87 4.50 -26.38
N ALA A 237 26.32 3.71 -27.33
CA ALA A 237 27.48 2.86 -27.18
C ALA A 237 28.59 3.32 -28.11
N THR A 238 29.84 3.20 -27.68
CA THR A 238 31.01 3.50 -28.50
C THR A 238 32.02 2.33 -28.45
N HIS A 239 32.68 2.10 -29.57
CA HIS A 239 33.88 1.22 -29.68
C HIS A 239 35.18 2.02 -29.75
N ASP A 240 35.13 3.36 -29.67
CA ASP A 240 36.32 4.17 -29.71
C ASP A 240 37.12 4.02 -28.42
N PRO A 241 38.38 3.51 -28.48
CA PRO A 241 39.22 3.30 -27.30
C PRO A 241 39.53 4.58 -26.52
N ILE A 242 39.54 5.74 -27.17
CA ILE A 242 39.81 7.03 -26.54
C ILE A 242 38.59 7.48 -25.69
N MET A 243 37.38 7.13 -26.14
CA MET A 243 36.17 7.45 -25.39
C MET A 243 35.83 6.45 -24.29
N ILE A 244 36.49 5.28 -24.31
CA ILE A 244 36.29 4.24 -23.27
C ILE A 244 37.29 4.43 -22.13
N SER A 245 38.46 5.04 -22.36
CA SER A 245 39.48 5.35 -21.36
C SER A 245 39.14 6.53 -20.50
#